data_d56e2b4a2af4d231598692011b792b92
#
_entry.id   d56e2b4a2af4d231598692011b792b92
#
_cell.length_a   1.000
_cell.length_b   1.000
_cell.length_c   1.000
_cell.angle_alpha   90.00
_cell.angle_beta   90.00
_cell.angle_gamma   90.00
#
_symmetry.space_group_name_H-M   'P 1'
#
loop_
_entity.id
_entity.type
_entity.pdbx_description
1 polymer ?
#
loop_
_entity_poly.entity_id
_entity_poly.type
_entity_poly.pdbx_seq_one_letter_code
_entity_poly.pdbx_strand_id
1 'polypeptide(L)'
;MNSTMCTALLTLLSMTLFAGNSVLCRLALLEYKMEPVTYTAVRLISGALMLWLIMAVRHKNVFKSGTWPGALSLFTYMACFSWAYVELPTAVGTLIIAVAVQTTMIGFGFFSGERPSRQQGIGIGIALVGLVFLLLPGLTAPPFFSSLIIFISGAAWGVYCLCGKGVSDPAASTAGNFMKAVPFTLLMMLCLPSQVSFDNPGMWYALAAGALASASGY
;
A
#
# COMPACT_ATOMS: atom_id res chain seq x y z
N MET A 1 12.15 27.06 9.21
CA MET A 1 10.84 26.35 9.14
C MET A 1 10.70 25.58 10.43
N ASN A 2 9.65 25.81 11.21
CA ASN A 2 9.48 25.13 12.50
C ASN A 2 9.33 23.61 12.26
N SER A 3 9.95 22.78 13.09
CA SER A 3 9.90 21.30 13.00
C SER A 3 8.47 20.79 12.85
N THR A 4 7.53 21.35 13.60
CA THR A 4 6.10 21.00 13.53
C THR A 4 5.47 21.28 12.16
N MET A 5 5.82 22.42 11.54
CA MET A 5 5.31 22.79 10.22
C MET A 5 5.86 21.85 9.12
N CYS A 6 7.12 21.48 9.23
CA CYS A 6 7.73 20.50 8.31
C CYS A 6 7.04 19.13 8.43
N THR A 7 6.82 18.66 9.66
CA THR A 7 6.11 17.39 9.90
C THR A 7 4.68 17.44 9.36
N ALA A 8 3.95 18.53 9.59
CA ALA A 8 2.58 18.69 9.09
C ALA A 8 2.52 18.67 7.56
N LEU A 9 3.43 19.37 6.88
CA LEU A 9 3.51 19.39 5.42
C LEU A 9 3.86 18.02 4.85
N LEU A 10 4.81 17.30 5.45
CA LEU A 10 5.16 15.94 5.03
C LEU A 10 4.01 14.97 5.24
N THR A 11 3.28 15.09 6.35
CA THR A 11 2.09 14.27 6.61
C THR A 11 1.00 14.53 5.58
N LEU A 12 0.68 15.79 5.28
CA LEU A 12 -0.29 16.15 4.25
C LEU A 12 0.11 15.62 2.88
N LEU A 13 1.39 15.77 2.51
CA LEU A 13 1.91 15.25 1.25
C LEU A 13 1.75 13.72 1.17
N SER A 14 2.15 12.99 2.22
CA SER A 14 2.01 11.53 2.27
C SER A 14 0.55 11.10 2.14
N MET A 15 -0.37 11.75 2.86
CA MET A 15 -1.81 11.43 2.77
C MET A 15 -2.37 11.70 1.38
N THR A 16 -1.94 12.80 0.73
CA THR A 16 -2.33 13.12 -0.65
C THR A 16 -1.83 12.05 -1.64
N LEU A 17 -0.60 11.59 -1.47
CA LEU A 17 -0.02 10.52 -2.30
C LEU A 17 -0.75 9.18 -2.11
N PHE A 18 -1.12 8.83 -0.87
CA PHE A 18 -1.92 7.63 -0.60
C PHE A 18 -3.32 7.73 -1.23
N ALA A 19 -4.00 8.87 -1.09
CA ALA A 19 -5.29 9.09 -1.73
C ALA A 19 -5.17 9.02 -3.27
N GLY A 20 -4.19 9.71 -3.83
CA GLY A 20 -3.88 9.69 -5.26
C GLY A 20 -3.60 8.29 -5.79
N ASN A 21 -2.87 7.47 -5.03
CA ASN A 21 -2.62 6.07 -5.38
C ASN A 21 -3.90 5.23 -5.52
N SER A 22 -4.87 5.42 -4.62
CA SER A 22 -6.17 4.72 -4.70
C SER A 22 -6.98 5.17 -5.92
N VAL A 23 -6.94 6.46 -6.25
CA VAL A 23 -7.61 7.01 -7.44
C VAL A 23 -6.96 6.49 -8.71
N LEU A 24 -5.64 6.53 -8.83
CA LEU A 24 -4.90 6.02 -9.99
C LEU A 24 -5.18 4.53 -10.23
N CYS A 25 -5.23 3.74 -9.16
CA CYS A 25 -5.58 2.33 -9.23
C CYS A 25 -6.98 2.13 -9.81
N ARG A 26 -7.96 2.85 -9.29
CA ARG A 26 -9.34 2.73 -9.74
C ARG A 26 -9.52 3.16 -11.19
N LEU A 27 -8.90 4.26 -11.61
CA LEU A 27 -8.92 4.70 -13.00
C LEU A 27 -8.34 3.61 -13.93
N ALA A 28 -7.19 3.07 -13.61
CA ALA A 28 -6.56 2.03 -14.41
C ALA A 28 -7.43 0.76 -14.53
N LEU A 29 -8.00 0.31 -13.41
CA LEU A 29 -8.74 -0.95 -13.37
C LEU A 29 -10.17 -0.83 -13.92
N LEU A 30 -10.90 0.25 -13.62
CA LEU A 30 -12.31 0.37 -13.98
C LEU A 30 -12.54 1.10 -15.31
N GLU A 31 -11.91 2.26 -15.51
CA GLU A 31 -12.12 3.02 -16.75
C GLU A 31 -11.38 2.40 -17.93
N TYR A 32 -10.13 1.99 -17.70
CA TYR A 32 -9.31 1.39 -18.75
C TYR A 32 -9.31 -0.13 -18.75
N LYS A 33 -10.10 -0.77 -17.86
CA LYS A 33 -10.27 -2.23 -17.78
C LYS A 33 -8.95 -3.01 -17.76
N MET A 34 -7.94 -2.42 -17.11
CA MET A 34 -6.64 -3.08 -16.96
C MET A 34 -6.76 -4.24 -15.99
N GLU A 35 -6.16 -5.38 -16.30
CA GLU A 35 -6.17 -6.53 -15.41
C GLU A 35 -5.38 -6.27 -14.12
N PRO A 36 -5.87 -6.70 -12.94
CA PRO A 36 -5.20 -6.49 -11.65
C PRO A 36 -3.78 -7.04 -11.60
N VAL A 37 -3.52 -8.18 -12.26
CA VAL A 37 -2.19 -8.79 -12.36
C VAL A 37 -1.22 -7.85 -13.08
N THR A 38 -1.62 -7.37 -14.25
CA THR A 38 -0.82 -6.44 -15.06
C THR A 38 -0.59 -5.12 -14.33
N TYR A 39 -1.65 -4.56 -13.71
CA TYR A 39 -1.53 -3.33 -12.92
C TYR A 39 -0.54 -3.49 -11.77
N THR A 40 -0.65 -4.58 -10.99
CA THR A 40 0.25 -4.86 -9.86
C THR A 40 1.70 -5.02 -10.33
N ALA A 41 1.91 -5.74 -11.43
CA ALA A 41 3.23 -5.97 -11.99
C ALA A 41 3.89 -4.66 -12.47
N VAL A 42 3.17 -3.88 -13.27
CA VAL A 42 3.68 -2.59 -13.77
C VAL A 42 3.99 -1.64 -12.62
N ARG A 43 3.08 -1.52 -11.65
CA ARG A 43 3.25 -0.67 -10.48
C ARG A 43 4.46 -1.08 -9.64
N LEU A 44 4.63 -2.38 -9.37
CA LEU A 44 5.72 -2.87 -8.52
C LEU A 44 7.06 -2.75 -9.24
N ILE A 45 7.14 -3.14 -10.51
CA ILE A 45 8.37 -3.07 -11.30
C ILE A 45 8.80 -1.61 -11.51
N SER A 46 7.87 -0.72 -11.86
CA SER A 46 8.19 0.71 -12.05
C SER A 46 8.65 1.37 -10.74
N GLY A 47 8.01 1.02 -9.60
CA GLY A 47 8.44 1.45 -8.28
C GLY A 47 9.83 0.94 -7.92
N ALA A 48 10.10 -0.35 -8.17
CA ALA A 48 11.42 -0.96 -7.96
C ALA A 48 12.51 -0.28 -8.79
N LEU A 49 12.24 -0.03 -10.07
CA LEU A 49 13.18 0.67 -10.97
C LEU A 49 13.44 2.10 -10.52
N MET A 50 12.41 2.85 -10.17
CA MET A 50 12.56 4.24 -9.72
C MET A 50 13.36 4.32 -8.42
N LEU A 51 13.05 3.46 -7.44
CA LEU A 51 13.79 3.41 -6.18
C LEU A 51 15.23 2.94 -6.38
N TRP A 52 15.46 1.98 -7.29
CA TRP A 52 16.80 1.57 -7.65
C TRP A 52 17.61 2.72 -8.27
N LEU A 53 17.03 3.49 -9.18
CA LEU A 53 17.66 4.67 -9.77
C LEU A 53 18.02 5.71 -8.70
N ILE A 54 17.11 6.02 -7.79
CA ILE A 54 17.34 6.96 -6.70
C ILE A 54 18.49 6.48 -5.80
N MET A 55 18.54 5.18 -5.48
CA MET A 55 19.60 4.62 -4.65
C MET A 55 20.94 4.52 -5.40
N ALA A 56 20.92 4.25 -6.70
CA ALA A 56 22.13 4.26 -7.55
C ALA A 56 22.79 5.64 -7.56
N VAL A 57 22.00 6.71 -7.71
CA VAL A 57 22.50 8.10 -7.60
C VAL A 57 23.07 8.40 -6.21
N ARG A 58 22.51 7.76 -5.16
CA ARG A 58 23.02 7.89 -3.78
C ARG A 58 24.18 6.93 -3.46
N HIS A 59 24.69 6.20 -4.45
CA HIS A 59 25.76 5.19 -4.31
C HIS A 59 25.48 4.13 -3.23
N LYS A 60 24.19 3.78 -3.01
CA LYS A 60 23.77 2.77 -2.03
C LYS A 60 23.40 1.46 -2.69
N ASN A 61 23.84 0.36 -2.08
CA ASN A 61 23.53 -0.98 -2.59
C ASN A 61 22.18 -1.46 -2.04
N VAL A 62 21.16 -1.48 -2.90
CA VAL A 62 19.78 -1.89 -2.56
C VAL A 62 19.64 -3.40 -2.33
N PHE A 63 20.49 -4.24 -2.97
CA PHE A 63 20.36 -5.70 -2.89
C PHE A 63 20.65 -6.26 -1.49
N LYS A 64 21.48 -5.54 -0.69
CA LYS A 64 21.79 -5.89 0.69
C LYS A 64 20.77 -5.34 1.69
N SER A 65 19.90 -4.46 1.26
CA SER A 65 18.89 -3.79 2.08
C SER A 65 17.54 -4.49 1.98
N GLY A 66 16.62 -4.16 2.91
CA GLY A 66 15.30 -4.78 2.95
C GLY A 66 15.31 -6.22 3.45
N THR A 67 14.11 -6.74 3.71
CA THR A 67 13.89 -8.08 4.27
C THR A 67 12.90 -8.87 3.41
N TRP A 68 13.02 -10.21 3.38
CA TRP A 68 12.08 -11.05 2.68
C TRP A 68 10.64 -10.97 3.23
N PRO A 69 10.41 -10.94 4.57
CA PRO A 69 9.08 -10.69 5.12
C PRO A 69 8.50 -9.34 4.70
N GLY A 70 9.33 -8.26 4.70
CA GLY A 70 8.92 -6.96 4.21
C GLY A 70 8.55 -6.96 2.72
N ALA A 71 9.33 -7.65 1.89
CA ALA A 71 9.05 -7.79 0.47
C ALA A 71 7.76 -8.57 0.19
N LEU A 72 7.54 -9.69 0.90
CA LEU A 72 6.33 -10.50 0.79
C LEU A 72 5.09 -9.71 1.25
N SER A 73 5.20 -9.00 2.36
CA SER A 73 4.11 -8.14 2.86
C SER A 73 3.77 -7.03 1.88
N LEU A 74 4.78 -6.39 1.29
CA LEU A 74 4.60 -5.35 0.27
C LEU A 74 3.92 -5.90 -0.98
N PHE A 75 4.37 -7.05 -1.47
CA PHE A 75 3.77 -7.74 -2.62
C PHE A 75 2.31 -8.10 -2.33
N THR A 76 2.03 -8.74 -1.17
CA THR A 76 0.67 -9.13 -0.76
C THR A 76 -0.25 -7.91 -0.67
N TYR A 77 0.24 -6.81 -0.06
CA TYR A 77 -0.49 -5.55 -0.03
C TYR A 77 -0.88 -5.10 -1.44
N MET A 78 0.08 -4.99 -2.36
CA MET A 78 -0.17 -4.48 -3.71
C MET A 78 -1.08 -5.39 -4.54
N ALA A 79 -0.89 -6.70 -4.48
CA ALA A 79 -1.71 -7.66 -5.19
C ALA A 79 -3.17 -7.63 -4.70
N CYS A 80 -3.38 -7.83 -3.40
CA CYS A 80 -4.72 -7.82 -2.81
C CYS A 80 -5.43 -6.47 -3.01
N PHE A 81 -4.70 -5.36 -2.93
CA PHE A 81 -5.20 -4.02 -3.21
C PHE A 81 -5.78 -3.91 -4.62
N SER A 82 -5.02 -4.36 -5.63
CA SER A 82 -5.45 -4.27 -7.03
C SER A 82 -6.70 -5.12 -7.29
N TRP A 83 -6.74 -6.35 -6.77
CA TRP A 83 -7.91 -7.22 -6.93
C TRP A 83 -9.17 -6.66 -6.27
N ALA A 84 -9.04 -6.16 -5.07
CA ALA A 84 -10.21 -5.65 -4.33
C ALA A 84 -10.81 -4.40 -4.97
N TYR A 85 -9.98 -3.51 -5.54
CA TYR A 85 -10.46 -2.28 -6.16
C TYR A 85 -11.15 -2.48 -7.52
N VAL A 86 -11.19 -3.67 -8.06
CA VAL A 86 -12.07 -3.99 -9.20
C VAL A 86 -13.54 -3.84 -8.81
N GLU A 87 -13.91 -4.25 -7.59
CA GLU A 87 -15.31 -4.27 -7.15
C GLU A 87 -15.63 -3.21 -6.09
N LEU A 88 -14.64 -2.84 -5.25
CA LEU A 88 -14.88 -1.95 -4.12
C LEU A 88 -14.81 -0.46 -4.52
N PRO A 89 -15.76 0.36 -4.05
CA PRO A 89 -15.63 1.81 -4.09
C PRO A 89 -14.39 2.27 -3.32
N THR A 90 -13.70 3.30 -3.84
CA THR A 90 -12.43 3.80 -3.26
C THR A 90 -12.57 4.16 -1.79
N ALA A 91 -13.65 4.85 -1.41
CA ALA A 91 -13.89 5.24 -0.02
C ALA A 91 -14.01 4.03 0.91
N VAL A 92 -14.80 3.01 0.52
CA VAL A 92 -15.00 1.79 1.31
C VAL A 92 -13.69 1.01 1.45
N GLY A 93 -12.97 0.80 0.34
CA GLY A 93 -11.68 0.10 0.36
C GLY A 93 -10.66 0.79 1.25
N THR A 94 -10.52 2.11 1.15
CA THR A 94 -9.59 2.89 1.98
C THR A 94 -9.91 2.79 3.47
N LEU A 95 -11.19 2.77 3.83
CA LEU A 95 -11.62 2.63 5.23
C LEU A 95 -11.30 1.24 5.78
N ILE A 96 -11.59 0.18 5.02
CA ILE A 96 -11.27 -1.19 5.44
C ILE A 96 -9.76 -1.35 5.61
N ILE A 97 -8.94 -0.80 4.70
CA ILE A 97 -7.47 -0.79 4.84
C ILE A 97 -7.06 -0.10 6.13
N ALA A 98 -7.60 1.09 6.42
CA ALA A 98 -7.25 1.83 7.63
C ALA A 98 -7.52 1.03 8.90
N VAL A 99 -8.68 0.37 8.98
CA VAL A 99 -9.03 -0.52 10.11
C VAL A 99 -8.09 -1.71 10.19
N ALA A 100 -7.80 -2.37 9.05
CA ALA A 100 -6.93 -3.54 9.03
C ALA A 100 -5.49 -3.19 9.45
N VAL A 101 -4.94 -2.05 8.99
CA VAL A 101 -3.62 -1.54 9.42
C VAL A 101 -3.61 -1.29 10.91
N GLN A 102 -4.58 -0.54 11.43
CA GLN A 102 -4.68 -0.22 12.85
C GLN A 102 -4.78 -1.47 13.71
N THR A 103 -5.67 -2.39 13.34
CA THR A 103 -5.86 -3.67 14.05
C THR A 103 -4.57 -4.49 14.07
N THR A 104 -3.84 -4.55 12.95
CA THR A 104 -2.58 -5.29 12.84
C THR A 104 -1.51 -4.66 13.72
N MET A 105 -1.33 -3.33 13.65
CA MET A 105 -0.28 -2.65 14.41
C MET A 105 -0.56 -2.67 15.91
N ILE A 106 -1.80 -2.45 16.32
CA ILE A 106 -2.21 -2.47 17.74
C ILE A 106 -2.14 -3.91 18.29
N GLY A 107 -2.62 -4.89 17.50
CA GLY A 107 -2.52 -6.30 17.86
C GLY A 107 -1.08 -6.72 18.10
N PHE A 108 -0.17 -6.36 17.19
CA PHE A 108 1.25 -6.63 17.38
C PHE A 108 1.82 -5.96 18.63
N GLY A 109 1.49 -4.69 18.88
CA GLY A 109 1.92 -3.97 20.09
C GLY A 109 1.45 -4.68 21.36
N PHE A 110 0.19 -5.12 21.39
CA PHE A 110 -0.37 -5.87 22.51
C PHE A 110 0.36 -7.20 22.76
N PHE A 111 0.63 -7.98 21.72
CA PHE A 111 1.42 -9.23 21.83
C PHE A 111 2.89 -8.98 22.21
N SER A 112 3.43 -7.81 21.89
CA SER A 112 4.77 -7.37 22.29
C SER A 112 4.83 -6.81 23.72
N GLY A 113 3.72 -6.84 24.46
CA GLY A 113 3.63 -6.35 25.83
C GLY A 113 3.39 -4.83 25.96
N GLU A 114 3.20 -4.14 24.87
CA GLU A 114 2.81 -2.72 24.88
C GLU A 114 1.34 -2.60 25.33
N ARG A 115 1.07 -1.76 26.32
CA ARG A 115 -0.30 -1.46 26.74
C ARG A 115 -0.71 -0.11 26.14
N PRO A 116 -1.77 -0.05 25.32
CA PRO A 116 -2.24 1.23 24.79
C PRO A 116 -2.62 2.17 25.95
N SER A 117 -2.21 3.41 25.85
CA SER A 117 -2.62 4.44 26.80
C SER A 117 -4.13 4.69 26.69
N ARG A 118 -4.74 5.24 27.76
CA ARG A 118 -6.17 5.59 27.75
C ARG A 118 -6.53 6.52 26.59
N GLN A 119 -5.63 7.47 26.25
CA GLN A 119 -5.83 8.39 25.12
C GLN A 119 -5.83 7.67 23.77
N GLN A 120 -4.94 6.69 23.59
CA GLN A 120 -4.93 5.85 22.39
C GLN A 120 -6.20 5.01 22.27
N GLY A 121 -6.68 4.42 23.38
CA GLY A 121 -7.94 3.68 23.41
C GLY A 121 -9.15 4.53 23.03
N ILE A 122 -9.24 5.74 23.54
CA ILE A 122 -10.29 6.70 23.18
C ILE A 122 -10.19 7.07 21.69
N GLY A 123 -8.98 7.38 21.18
CA GLY A 123 -8.76 7.71 19.77
C GLY A 123 -9.19 6.59 18.83
N ILE A 124 -8.89 5.34 19.18
CA ILE A 124 -9.32 4.16 18.43
C ILE A 124 -10.85 4.04 18.45
N GLY A 125 -11.48 4.21 19.63
CA GLY A 125 -12.93 4.20 19.76
C GLY A 125 -13.61 5.24 18.87
N ILE A 126 -13.12 6.48 18.88
CA ILE A 126 -13.63 7.57 18.04
C ILE A 126 -13.46 7.24 16.55
N ALA A 127 -12.30 6.68 16.16
CA ALA A 127 -12.03 6.31 14.78
C ALA A 127 -12.98 5.19 14.30
N LEU A 128 -13.24 4.18 15.12
CA LEU A 128 -14.20 3.10 14.81
C LEU A 128 -15.63 3.62 14.71
N VAL A 129 -16.04 4.49 15.62
CA VAL A 129 -17.38 5.11 15.57
C VAL A 129 -17.51 5.96 14.31
N GLY A 130 -16.52 6.79 13.97
CA GLY A 130 -16.50 7.57 12.74
C GLY A 130 -16.57 6.68 11.49
N LEU A 131 -15.89 5.54 11.48
CA LEU A 131 -15.95 4.55 10.41
C LEU A 131 -17.36 3.98 10.26
N VAL A 132 -18.01 3.57 11.36
CA VAL A 132 -19.39 3.06 11.35
C VAL A 132 -20.35 4.13 10.79
N PHE A 133 -20.26 5.36 11.28
CA PHE A 133 -21.09 6.47 10.77
C PHE A 133 -20.90 6.74 9.28
N LEU A 134 -19.69 6.57 8.77
CA LEU A 134 -19.36 6.81 7.35
C LEU A 134 -19.85 5.66 6.46
N LEU A 135 -19.98 4.45 7.00
CA LEU A 135 -20.51 3.27 6.31
C LEU A 135 -22.06 3.18 6.35
N LEU A 136 -22.71 3.84 7.31
CA LEU A 136 -24.17 3.75 7.52
C LEU A 136 -25.04 4.42 6.42
N PRO A 137 -24.72 5.60 5.85
CA PRO A 137 -25.62 6.23 4.90
C PRO A 137 -25.43 5.70 3.48
N GLY A 138 -26.33 4.83 3.01
CA GLY A 138 -26.58 4.59 1.58
C GLY A 138 -25.60 3.69 0.84
N LEU A 139 -24.74 2.96 1.49
CA LEU A 139 -23.90 1.96 0.86
C LEU A 139 -24.63 0.62 0.80
N THR A 140 -24.85 0.12 -0.41
CA THR A 140 -25.08 -1.32 -0.60
C THR A 140 -23.91 -2.06 0.06
N ALA A 141 -24.23 -3.10 0.86
CA ALA A 141 -23.19 -3.87 1.55
C ALA A 141 -22.08 -4.28 0.56
N PRO A 142 -20.81 -3.95 0.83
CA PRO A 142 -19.74 -4.26 -0.10
C PRO A 142 -19.61 -5.80 -0.24
N PRO A 143 -19.17 -6.30 -1.41
CA PRO A 143 -18.95 -7.73 -1.62
C PRO A 143 -18.03 -8.31 -0.56
N PHE A 144 -18.44 -9.40 0.07
CA PHE A 144 -17.71 -9.99 1.20
C PHE A 144 -16.28 -10.39 0.83
N PHE A 145 -16.10 -11.06 -0.33
CA PHE A 145 -14.78 -11.49 -0.78
C PHE A 145 -13.83 -10.33 -1.04
N SER A 146 -14.28 -9.28 -1.72
CA SER A 146 -13.48 -8.10 -2.00
C SER A 146 -13.13 -7.33 -0.73
N SER A 147 -14.06 -7.32 0.25
CA SER A 147 -13.81 -6.75 1.59
C SER A 147 -12.78 -7.56 2.36
N LEU A 148 -12.80 -8.88 2.27
CA LEU A 148 -11.79 -9.75 2.90
C LEU A 148 -10.41 -9.56 2.24
N ILE A 149 -10.35 -9.51 0.91
CA ILE A 149 -9.11 -9.29 0.16
C ILE A 149 -8.49 -7.93 0.53
N ILE A 150 -9.29 -6.86 0.59
CA ILE A 150 -8.77 -5.53 0.94
C ILE A 150 -8.36 -5.47 2.42
N PHE A 151 -9.01 -6.22 3.31
CA PHE A 151 -8.60 -6.37 4.70
C PHE A 151 -7.23 -7.06 4.81
N ILE A 152 -7.00 -8.14 4.06
CA ILE A 152 -5.69 -8.81 3.96
C ILE A 152 -4.63 -7.84 3.43
N SER A 153 -4.96 -7.03 2.43
CA SER A 153 -4.09 -5.97 1.92
C SER A 153 -3.68 -5.00 3.03
N GLY A 154 -4.63 -4.49 3.80
CA GLY A 154 -4.36 -3.58 4.93
C GLY A 154 -3.52 -4.24 6.02
N ALA A 155 -3.81 -5.51 6.38
CA ALA A 155 -3.01 -6.26 7.34
C ALA A 155 -1.57 -6.46 6.86
N ALA A 156 -1.38 -6.81 5.60
CA ALA A 156 -0.06 -6.93 4.98
C ALA A 156 0.71 -5.59 5.00
N TRP A 157 0.03 -4.46 4.76
CA TRP A 157 0.61 -3.13 4.92
C TRP A 157 1.04 -2.86 6.37
N GLY A 158 0.21 -3.22 7.35
CA GLY A 158 0.56 -3.12 8.77
C GLY A 158 1.82 -3.92 9.12
N VAL A 159 1.94 -5.16 8.63
CA VAL A 159 3.14 -5.98 8.80
C VAL A 159 4.35 -5.35 8.12
N TYR A 160 4.18 -4.79 6.91
CA TYR A 160 5.24 -4.05 6.21
C TYR A 160 5.77 -2.88 7.05
N CYS A 161 4.89 -2.08 7.63
CA CYS A 161 5.26 -0.99 8.53
C CYS A 161 6.03 -1.47 9.77
N LEU A 162 5.60 -2.60 10.36
CA LEU A 162 6.29 -3.21 11.49
C LEU A 162 7.69 -3.71 11.11
N CYS A 163 7.86 -4.29 9.92
CA CYS A 163 9.17 -4.69 9.40
C CYS A 163 10.11 -3.49 9.16
N GLY A 164 9.55 -2.30 8.93
CA GLY A 164 10.30 -1.05 8.77
C GLY A 164 10.65 -0.35 10.09
N LYS A 165 10.07 -0.80 11.23
CA LYS A 165 10.32 -0.17 12.54
C LYS A 165 11.77 -0.34 12.96
N GLY A 166 12.46 0.77 13.23
CA GLY A 166 13.84 0.74 13.74
C GLY A 166 14.93 0.54 12.68
N VAL A 167 14.60 0.56 11.41
CA VAL A 167 15.57 0.47 10.31
C VAL A 167 16.37 1.79 10.21
N SER A 168 17.70 1.69 10.15
CA SER A 168 18.60 2.85 10.09
C SER A 168 18.49 3.67 8.81
N ASP A 169 18.17 3.02 7.68
CA ASP A 169 17.97 3.66 6.38
C ASP A 169 16.64 3.19 5.75
N PRO A 170 15.54 3.88 6.05
CA PRO A 170 14.21 3.50 5.54
C PRO A 170 14.14 3.49 4.01
N ALA A 171 14.78 4.45 3.34
CA ALA A 171 14.75 4.54 1.89
C ALA A 171 15.46 3.36 1.21
N ALA A 172 16.65 2.98 1.71
CA ALA A 172 17.36 1.82 1.19
C ALA A 172 16.61 0.51 1.51
N SER A 173 15.98 0.41 2.69
CA SER A 173 15.17 -0.75 3.06
C SER A 173 13.95 -0.89 2.14
N THR A 174 13.24 0.19 1.88
CA THR A 174 12.10 0.21 0.96
C THR A 174 12.53 -0.21 -0.45
N ALA A 175 13.60 0.38 -0.97
CA ALA A 175 14.13 0.01 -2.27
C ALA A 175 14.50 -1.49 -2.34
N GLY A 176 15.14 -2.03 -1.30
CA GLY A 176 15.45 -3.45 -1.18
C GLY A 176 14.22 -4.35 -1.12
N ASN A 177 13.17 -3.93 -0.42
CA ASN A 177 11.90 -4.65 -0.35
C ASN A 177 11.21 -4.68 -1.72
N PHE A 178 11.17 -3.56 -2.45
CA PHE A 178 10.64 -3.51 -3.80
C PHE A 178 11.40 -4.45 -4.75
N MET A 179 12.74 -4.43 -4.72
CA MET A 179 13.57 -5.32 -5.53
C MET A 179 13.32 -6.80 -5.21
N LYS A 180 13.21 -7.16 -3.93
CA LYS A 180 12.91 -8.52 -3.49
C LYS A 180 11.46 -8.93 -3.75
N ALA A 181 10.55 -7.99 -3.96
CA ALA A 181 9.16 -8.26 -4.32
C ALA A 181 8.99 -8.59 -5.83
N VAL A 182 9.94 -8.19 -6.69
CA VAL A 182 9.90 -8.50 -8.13
C VAL A 182 9.76 -9.99 -8.42
N PRO A 183 10.53 -10.92 -7.81
CA PRO A 183 10.35 -12.36 -8.04
C PRO A 183 8.94 -12.86 -7.75
N PHE A 184 8.30 -12.39 -6.67
CA PHE A 184 6.91 -12.76 -6.36
C PHE A 184 5.94 -12.26 -7.43
N THR A 185 6.19 -11.08 -7.98
CA THR A 185 5.39 -10.50 -9.06
C THR A 185 5.54 -11.31 -10.35
N LEU A 186 6.76 -11.72 -10.70
CA LEU A 186 7.01 -12.55 -11.86
C LEU A 186 6.34 -13.92 -11.70
N LEU A 187 6.42 -14.51 -10.51
CA LEU A 187 5.73 -15.77 -10.21
C LEU A 187 4.20 -15.62 -10.35
N MET A 188 3.63 -14.52 -9.85
CA MET A 188 2.21 -14.23 -10.02
C MET A 188 1.82 -14.15 -11.50
N MET A 189 2.61 -13.46 -12.33
CA MET A 189 2.36 -13.36 -13.77
C MET A 189 2.46 -14.72 -14.50
N LEU A 190 3.33 -15.61 -14.04
CA LEU A 190 3.45 -16.97 -14.58
C LEU A 190 2.26 -17.86 -14.19
N CYS A 191 1.77 -17.73 -12.95
CA CYS A 191 0.65 -18.52 -12.44
C CYS A 191 -0.72 -18.01 -12.93
N LEU A 192 -0.82 -16.71 -13.18
CA LEU A 192 -2.05 -16.03 -13.60
C LEU A 192 -1.75 -15.29 -14.92
N PRO A 193 -1.82 -15.98 -16.06
CA PRO A 193 -1.53 -15.36 -17.35
C PRO A 193 -2.49 -14.20 -17.59
N SER A 194 -1.95 -13.01 -17.80
CA SER A 194 -2.68 -11.79 -18.08
C SER A 194 -2.32 -11.26 -19.46
N GLN A 195 -3.28 -10.70 -20.15
CA GLN A 195 -3.03 -10.05 -21.43
C GLN A 195 -2.43 -8.65 -21.17
N VAL A 196 -1.13 -8.55 -21.38
CA VAL A 196 -0.44 -7.25 -21.29
C VAL A 196 -0.70 -6.47 -22.58
N SER A 197 -1.62 -5.51 -22.53
CA SER A 197 -1.85 -4.58 -23.63
C SER A 197 -1.06 -3.29 -23.37
N PHE A 198 0.01 -3.07 -24.13
CA PHE A 198 0.84 -1.86 -24.02
C PHE A 198 0.13 -0.61 -24.52
N ASP A 199 -0.90 -0.75 -25.37
CA ASP A 199 -1.69 0.36 -25.91
C ASP A 199 -2.78 0.84 -24.94
N ASN A 200 -2.94 0.18 -23.77
CA ASN A 200 -3.94 0.54 -22.80
C ASN A 200 -3.48 1.80 -22.02
N PRO A 201 -4.26 2.91 -22.04
CA PRO A 201 -3.93 4.12 -21.27
C PRO A 201 -3.78 3.87 -19.76
N GLY A 202 -4.41 2.81 -19.22
CA GLY A 202 -4.23 2.35 -17.83
C GLY A 202 -2.76 2.09 -17.45
N MET A 203 -1.91 1.79 -18.44
CA MET A 203 -0.47 1.60 -18.26
C MET A 203 0.20 2.84 -17.66
N TRP A 204 -0.16 4.05 -18.13
CA TRP A 204 0.39 5.30 -17.61
C TRP A 204 -0.01 5.55 -16.15
N TYR A 205 -1.24 5.19 -15.78
CA TYR A 205 -1.70 5.28 -14.39
C TYR A 205 -0.98 4.29 -13.49
N ALA A 206 -0.72 3.06 -13.98
CA ALA A 206 0.05 2.06 -13.25
C ALA A 206 1.52 2.49 -13.06
N LEU A 207 2.15 3.04 -14.11
CA LEU A 207 3.51 3.60 -14.04
C LEU A 207 3.58 4.78 -13.06
N ALA A 208 2.61 5.70 -13.12
CA ALA A 208 2.54 6.83 -12.19
C ALA A 208 2.34 6.37 -10.75
N ALA A 209 1.47 5.38 -10.50
CA ALA A 209 1.26 4.80 -9.18
C ALA A 209 2.52 4.11 -8.64
N GLY A 210 3.30 3.45 -9.50
CA GLY A 210 4.57 2.83 -9.11
C GLY A 210 5.69 3.82 -8.91
N ALA A 211 6.00 4.62 -9.94
CA ALA A 211 7.16 5.50 -9.93
C ALA A 211 7.00 6.71 -9.01
N LEU A 212 5.81 7.34 -8.99
CA LEU A 212 5.58 8.55 -8.20
C LEU A 212 5.01 8.21 -6.81
N ALA A 213 3.85 7.56 -6.74
CA ALA A 213 3.18 7.35 -5.46
C ALA A 213 3.94 6.35 -4.58
N SER A 214 4.49 5.27 -5.16
CA SER A 214 5.23 4.28 -4.36
C SER A 214 6.65 4.74 -4.02
N ALA A 215 7.35 5.42 -4.93
CA ALA A 215 8.72 5.88 -4.66
C ALA A 215 8.79 7.08 -3.70
N SER A 216 7.74 7.91 -3.64
CA SER A 216 7.70 9.11 -2.79
C SER A 216 6.83 8.97 -1.54
N GLY A 217 5.91 8.00 -1.51
CA GLY A 217 4.99 7.77 -0.40
C GLY A 217 5.48 6.77 0.65
N TYR A 218 6.58 6.08 0.38
CA TYR A 218 7.23 5.12 1.28
C TYR A 218 8.56 5.72 1.83
#